data_a595ed8e721ef985e033a88897277bc5
#
_entry.id   a595ed8e721ef985e033a88897277bc5
#
_cell.length_a   1.000
_cell.length_b   1.000
_cell.length_c   1.000
_cell.angle_alpha   90.00
_cell.angle_beta   90.00
_cell.angle_gamma   90.00
#
_symmetry.space_group_name_H-M   'P 1'
#
loop_
_entity.id
_entity.type
_entity.pdbx_description
1 polymer ?
#
loop_
_entity_poly.entity_id
_entity_poly.type
_entity_poly.pdbx_seq_one_letter_code
_entity_poly.pdbx_strand_id
1 'polypeptide(L)'
;MQILAPELNDRLLADFLDMESSLIVSMHIQSVDQVKAIKTVKRKITDLDRSKIEEQKKAVRAGYDMDIIPSDLATYGSEAKKLLQDLQSRNERMFLVSFLVLNTADTPRQLGNNIFQAGSIAQKYNCQLTRLDFQQEEGLMSCLPLGLNQIEIQRGLTTSSTAIFVPFTTQELFQNGKEACTTASMPCPTTSSWWTESC
;
A
#
# COMPACT_ATOMS: atom_id res chain seq x y z
N MET A 1 3.00 12.04 3.89
CA MET A 1 3.14 11.12 2.75
C MET A 1 4.44 10.38 2.96
N GLN A 2 4.38 9.18 3.49
CA GLN A 2 5.56 8.30 3.56
C GLN A 2 5.74 7.69 2.18
N ILE A 3 6.89 7.88 1.58
CA ILE A 3 7.29 7.19 0.37
C ILE A 3 7.70 5.80 0.84
N LEU A 4 7.03 4.78 0.35
CA LEU A 4 7.34 3.39 0.67
C LEU A 4 8.73 3.05 0.13
N ALA A 5 9.46 2.26 0.91
CA ALA A 5 10.71 1.64 0.48
C ALA A 5 10.51 0.89 -0.86
N PRO A 6 11.50 0.92 -1.75
CA PRO A 6 11.39 0.41 -3.12
C PRO A 6 11.26 -1.12 -3.27
N GLU A 7 11.21 -1.85 -2.18
CA GLU A 7 11.21 -3.32 -2.17
C GLU A 7 9.92 -3.91 -1.55
N LEU A 8 8.77 -3.50 -2.10
CA LEU A 8 7.54 -4.26 -1.87
C LEU A 8 7.67 -5.61 -2.59
N ASN A 9 7.49 -6.70 -1.82
CA ASN A 9 7.54 -8.05 -2.36
C ASN A 9 6.10 -8.58 -2.54
N ASP A 10 5.85 -9.29 -3.64
CA ASP A 10 4.60 -9.99 -3.93
C ASP A 10 4.20 -11.03 -2.86
N ARG A 11 5.19 -11.55 -2.13
CA ARG A 11 5.00 -12.50 -1.03
C ARG A 11 4.22 -11.94 0.16
N LEU A 12 4.13 -10.62 0.31
CA LEU A 12 3.34 -10.00 1.38
C LEU A 12 1.89 -10.49 1.35
N LEU A 13 1.27 -10.49 0.18
CA LEU A 13 -0.12 -10.96 0.03
C LEU A 13 -0.22 -12.46 0.25
N ALA A 14 0.74 -13.26 -0.23
CA ALA A 14 0.77 -14.69 -0.02
C ALA A 14 0.85 -15.03 1.49
N ASP A 15 1.76 -14.39 2.24
CA ASP A 15 1.89 -14.62 3.68
C ASP A 15 0.62 -14.22 4.47
N PHE A 16 -0.14 -13.22 4.00
CA PHE A 16 -1.45 -12.90 4.58
C PHE A 16 -2.50 -13.95 4.26
N LEU A 17 -2.52 -14.50 3.05
CA LEU A 17 -3.47 -15.53 2.64
C LEU A 17 -3.17 -16.89 3.32
N ASP A 18 -1.93 -17.13 3.73
CA ASP A 18 -1.53 -18.35 4.44
C ASP A 18 -1.88 -18.30 5.95
N MET A 19 -2.44 -17.18 6.44
CA MET A 19 -2.89 -17.12 7.84
C MET A 19 -4.12 -18.01 8.06
N GLU A 20 -4.09 -18.82 9.14
CA GLU A 20 -5.21 -19.66 9.58
C GLU A 20 -6.35 -18.86 10.24
N SER A 21 -6.55 -17.63 9.87
CA SER A 21 -7.56 -16.74 10.45
C SER A 21 -8.52 -16.20 9.40
N SER A 22 -9.74 -15.89 9.81
CA SER A 22 -10.69 -15.21 8.94
C SER A 22 -10.21 -13.78 8.69
N LEU A 23 -9.73 -13.55 7.47
CA LEU A 23 -9.07 -12.30 7.07
C LEU A 23 -9.63 -11.85 5.71
N ILE A 24 -9.91 -10.56 5.59
CA ILE A 24 -10.23 -9.92 4.32
C ILE A 24 -9.18 -8.85 4.04
N VAL A 25 -8.54 -8.93 2.87
CA VAL A 25 -7.64 -7.90 2.38
C VAL A 25 -8.36 -7.09 1.31
N SER A 26 -8.46 -5.80 1.51
CA SER A 26 -9.05 -4.89 0.54
C SER A 26 -8.04 -3.83 0.12
N MET A 27 -7.96 -3.59 -1.19
CA MET A 27 -7.07 -2.59 -1.75
C MET A 27 -7.85 -1.63 -2.66
N HIS A 28 -7.86 -0.36 -2.28
CA HIS A 28 -8.45 0.70 -3.09
C HIS A 28 -7.36 1.41 -3.87
N ILE A 29 -7.50 1.43 -5.19
CA ILE A 29 -6.54 2.06 -6.10
C ILE A 29 -7.24 3.18 -6.85
N GLN A 30 -6.80 4.40 -6.66
CA GLN A 30 -7.32 5.58 -7.34
C GLN A 30 -6.23 6.20 -8.22
N SER A 31 -6.50 6.36 -9.50
CA SER A 31 -5.58 7.04 -10.42
C SER A 31 -5.51 8.54 -10.12
N VAL A 32 -4.31 9.08 -10.15
CA VAL A 32 -4.06 10.52 -10.03
C VAL A 32 -3.77 11.11 -11.41
N ASP A 33 -4.36 12.26 -11.69
CA ASP A 33 -4.03 13.00 -12.91
C ASP A 33 -2.52 13.31 -12.97
N GLN A 34 -1.90 13.05 -14.13
CA GLN A 34 -0.45 13.13 -14.31
C GLN A 34 0.10 14.54 -14.01
N VAL A 35 -0.63 15.58 -14.41
CA VAL A 35 -0.20 16.96 -14.18
C VAL A 35 -0.26 17.29 -12.69
N LYS A 36 -1.32 16.83 -11.99
CA LYS A 36 -1.45 16.99 -10.54
C LYS A 36 -0.37 16.21 -9.79
N ALA A 37 -0.07 14.98 -10.21
CA ALA A 37 0.98 14.15 -9.62
C ALA A 37 2.35 14.86 -9.71
N ILE A 38 2.74 15.27 -10.91
CA ILE A 38 4.01 15.99 -11.14
C ILE A 38 4.09 17.28 -10.31
N LYS A 39 3.00 18.06 -10.26
CA LYS A 39 2.94 19.29 -9.46
C LYS A 39 3.11 19.01 -7.97
N THR A 40 2.49 17.95 -7.47
CA THR A 40 2.59 17.55 -6.05
C THR A 40 4.00 17.10 -5.70
N VAL A 41 4.64 16.29 -6.55
CA VAL A 41 6.02 15.83 -6.35
C VAL A 41 6.99 17.02 -6.40
N LYS A 42 6.85 17.93 -7.38
CA LYS A 42 7.68 19.16 -7.45
C LYS A 42 7.56 20.00 -6.18
N ARG A 43 6.35 20.18 -5.66
CA ARG A 43 6.14 20.92 -4.40
C ARG A 43 6.88 20.23 -3.25
N LYS A 44 6.76 18.91 -3.14
CA LYS A 44 7.48 18.14 -2.10
C LYS A 44 8.99 18.26 -2.21
N ILE A 45 9.55 18.24 -3.41
CA ILE A 45 10.98 18.47 -3.62
C ILE A 45 11.38 19.87 -3.12
N THR A 46 10.61 20.90 -3.46
CA THR A 46 10.87 22.26 -2.99
C THR A 46 10.80 22.37 -1.46
N ASP A 47 9.84 21.69 -0.82
CA ASP A 47 9.72 21.66 0.64
C ASP A 47 10.92 20.94 1.28
N LEU A 48 11.38 19.83 0.70
CA LEU A 48 12.58 19.11 1.17
C LEU A 48 13.85 19.95 1.00
N ASP A 49 14.02 20.61 -0.15
CA ASP A 49 15.16 21.49 -0.38
C ASP A 49 15.15 22.68 0.61
N ARG A 50 13.98 23.24 0.93
CA ARG A 50 13.82 24.28 1.96
C ARG A 50 14.22 23.77 3.34
N SER A 51 13.70 22.60 3.73
CA SER A 51 14.05 21.96 5.02
C SER A 51 15.56 21.69 5.11
N LYS A 52 16.18 21.24 4.02
CA LYS A 52 17.62 21.04 3.94
C LYS A 52 18.39 22.34 4.22
N ILE A 53 17.99 23.45 3.60
CA ILE A 53 18.61 24.79 3.80
C ILE A 53 18.41 25.24 5.24
N GLU A 54 17.26 25.02 5.84
CA GLU A 54 16.99 25.40 7.24
C GLU A 54 17.87 24.61 8.23
N GLU A 55 18.03 23.31 8.01
CA GLU A 55 18.92 22.49 8.85
C GLU A 55 20.39 22.88 8.67
N GLN A 56 20.83 23.18 7.46
CA GLN A 56 22.19 23.72 7.21
C GLN A 56 22.41 25.06 7.96
N LYS A 57 21.44 25.97 7.90
CA LYS A 57 21.53 27.24 8.64
C LYS A 57 21.59 27.03 10.16
N LYS A 58 20.86 26.04 10.69
CA LYS A 58 20.94 25.69 12.12
C LYS A 58 22.31 25.11 12.48
N ALA A 59 22.85 24.22 11.66
CA ALA A 59 24.16 23.63 11.87
C ALA A 59 25.27 24.70 11.90
N VAL A 60 25.26 25.60 10.94
CA VAL A 60 26.22 26.72 10.89
C VAL A 60 26.11 27.63 12.13
N ARG A 61 24.89 27.95 12.59
CA ARG A 61 24.69 28.75 13.82
C ARG A 61 25.16 28.02 15.08
N ALA A 62 25.13 26.70 15.08
CA ALA A 62 25.62 25.88 16.18
C ALA A 62 27.12 25.55 16.09
N GLY A 63 27.83 26.09 15.08
CA GLY A 63 29.27 25.87 14.90
C GLY A 63 29.67 24.54 14.33
N TYR A 64 28.71 23.80 13.74
CA TYR A 64 28.97 22.55 13.05
C TYR A 64 29.24 22.78 11.56
N ASP A 65 29.97 21.81 10.94
CA ASP A 65 30.32 21.85 9.53
C ASP A 65 29.08 21.79 8.63
N MET A 66 29.08 22.51 7.51
CA MET A 66 27.95 22.57 6.55
C MET A 66 27.57 21.22 5.93
N ASP A 67 28.48 20.23 5.99
CA ASP A 67 28.29 18.92 5.40
C ASP A 67 27.48 17.94 6.28
N ILE A 68 27.15 18.31 7.51
CA ILE A 68 26.31 17.50 8.41
C ILE A 68 24.84 17.71 8.07
N ILE A 69 24.43 17.14 6.93
CA ILE A 69 23.01 17.03 6.57
C ILE A 69 22.50 15.72 7.14
N PRO A 70 21.34 15.69 7.81
CA PRO A 70 20.71 14.43 8.17
C PRO A 70 20.59 13.54 6.92
N SER A 71 21.16 12.33 6.99
CA SER A 71 21.20 11.36 5.88
C SER A 71 19.83 11.13 5.25
N ASP A 72 18.80 11.17 6.09
CA ASP A 72 17.41 10.96 5.69
C ASP A 72 16.91 12.04 4.71
N LEU A 73 17.24 13.31 4.94
CA LEU A 73 16.84 14.41 4.04
C LEU A 73 17.54 14.32 2.68
N ALA A 74 18.80 13.88 2.68
CA ALA A 74 19.54 13.68 1.43
C ALA A 74 18.93 12.53 0.62
N THR A 75 18.64 11.42 1.27
CA THR A 75 18.02 10.23 0.67
C THR A 75 16.63 10.55 0.11
N TYR A 76 15.75 11.14 0.92
CA TYR A 76 14.39 11.52 0.47
C TYR A 76 14.41 12.52 -0.68
N GLY A 77 15.37 13.44 -0.70
CA GLY A 77 15.55 14.39 -1.80
C GLY A 77 15.93 13.70 -3.10
N SER A 78 16.85 12.72 -3.07
CA SER A 78 17.26 11.95 -4.24
C SER A 78 16.14 11.05 -4.77
N GLU A 79 15.43 10.38 -3.88
CA GLU A 79 14.28 9.54 -4.23
C GLU A 79 13.14 10.34 -4.86
N ALA A 80 12.82 11.51 -4.31
CA ALA A 80 11.80 12.38 -4.86
C ALA A 80 12.17 12.89 -6.26
N LYS A 81 13.44 13.20 -6.52
CA LYS A 81 13.93 13.58 -7.86
C LYS A 81 13.85 12.42 -8.83
N LYS A 82 14.23 11.21 -8.41
CA LYS A 82 14.12 10.00 -9.21
C LYS A 82 12.65 9.72 -9.58
N LEU A 83 11.75 9.79 -8.59
CA LEU A 83 10.31 9.65 -8.83
C LEU A 83 9.79 10.68 -9.83
N LEU A 84 10.22 11.94 -9.74
CA LEU A 84 9.85 12.97 -10.71
C LEU A 84 10.32 12.62 -12.12
N GLN A 85 11.55 12.12 -12.26
CA GLN A 85 12.11 11.69 -13.54
C GLN A 85 11.32 10.52 -14.11
N ASP A 86 10.97 9.52 -13.29
CA ASP A 86 10.18 8.35 -13.72
C ASP A 86 8.77 8.77 -14.19
N LEU A 87 8.12 9.69 -13.48
CA LEU A 87 6.82 10.25 -13.89
C LEU A 87 6.90 11.06 -15.20
N GLN A 88 8.03 11.67 -15.52
CA GLN A 88 8.19 12.50 -16.72
C GLN A 88 8.71 11.74 -17.93
N SER A 89 9.60 10.76 -17.73
CA SER A 89 10.35 10.12 -18.81
C SER A 89 9.97 8.66 -19.08
N ARG A 90 9.47 7.94 -18.07
CA ARG A 90 9.22 6.48 -18.18
C ARG A 90 7.74 6.10 -18.30
N ASN A 91 6.88 7.05 -18.58
CA ASN A 91 5.44 6.82 -18.68
C ASN A 91 4.82 6.19 -17.40
N GLU A 92 5.51 6.32 -16.26
CA GLU A 92 4.99 5.92 -14.95
C GLU A 92 3.83 6.84 -14.55
N ARG A 93 2.82 6.26 -13.93
CA ARG A 93 1.68 6.99 -13.37
C ARG A 93 1.67 6.87 -11.86
N MET A 94 1.04 7.80 -11.21
CA MET A 94 0.86 7.81 -9.76
C MET A 94 -0.55 7.38 -9.40
N PHE A 95 -0.65 6.49 -8.43
CA PHE A 95 -1.90 6.03 -7.84
C PHE A 95 -1.92 6.35 -6.36
N LEU A 96 -3.09 6.66 -5.84
CA LEU A 96 -3.35 6.69 -4.41
C LEU A 96 -3.91 5.32 -4.01
N VAL A 97 -3.22 4.66 -3.11
CA VAL A 97 -3.56 3.31 -2.68
C VAL A 97 -3.85 3.30 -1.18
N SER A 98 -5.00 2.74 -0.81
CA SER A 98 -5.33 2.37 0.57
C SER A 98 -5.33 0.86 0.67
N PHE A 99 -4.59 0.33 1.63
CA PHE A 99 -4.51 -1.10 1.91
C PHE A 99 -5.14 -1.36 3.27
N LEU A 100 -6.19 -2.15 3.32
CA LEU A 100 -6.97 -2.45 4.51
C LEU A 100 -6.96 -3.96 4.77
N VAL A 101 -6.81 -4.31 6.03
CA VAL A 101 -6.85 -5.70 6.50
C VAL A 101 -7.94 -5.80 7.56
N LEU A 102 -9.01 -6.51 7.26
CA LEU A 102 -10.07 -6.81 8.20
C LEU A 102 -9.83 -8.18 8.83
N ASN A 103 -9.66 -8.21 10.13
CA ASN A 103 -9.56 -9.44 10.92
C ASN A 103 -10.87 -9.67 11.67
N THR A 104 -11.39 -10.89 11.64
CA THR A 104 -12.53 -11.31 12.43
C THR A 104 -12.17 -12.50 13.30
N ALA A 105 -12.78 -12.63 14.48
CA ALA A 105 -12.58 -13.74 15.38
C ALA A 105 -13.76 -13.88 16.33
N ASP A 106 -14.01 -15.07 16.86
CA ASP A 106 -15.11 -15.35 17.80
C ASP A 106 -14.85 -14.79 19.21
N THR A 107 -13.58 -14.64 19.57
CA THR A 107 -13.18 -14.13 20.88
C THR A 107 -12.19 -12.97 20.79
N PRO A 108 -12.25 -12.00 21.73
CA PRO A 108 -11.31 -10.88 21.76
C PRO A 108 -9.83 -11.32 21.87
N ARG A 109 -9.60 -12.45 22.52
CA ARG A 109 -8.23 -13.02 22.66
C ARG A 109 -7.70 -13.52 21.32
N GLN A 110 -8.52 -14.24 20.56
CA GLN A 110 -8.15 -14.68 19.22
C GLN A 110 -7.94 -13.49 18.28
N LEU A 111 -8.84 -12.49 18.35
CA LEU A 111 -8.68 -11.27 17.57
C LEU A 111 -7.33 -10.58 17.86
N GLY A 112 -6.95 -10.47 19.14
CA GLY A 112 -5.65 -9.92 19.52
C GLY A 112 -4.47 -10.70 18.93
N ASN A 113 -4.53 -12.03 18.95
CA ASN A 113 -3.51 -12.88 18.35
C ASN A 113 -3.43 -12.70 16.82
N ASN A 114 -4.58 -12.65 16.14
CA ASN A 114 -4.64 -12.45 14.69
C ASN A 114 -4.04 -11.09 14.28
N ILE A 115 -4.37 -10.02 15.03
CA ILE A 115 -3.80 -8.69 14.81
C ILE A 115 -2.29 -8.70 15.01
N PHE A 116 -1.79 -9.38 16.04
CA PHE A 116 -0.35 -9.50 16.29
C PHE A 116 0.36 -10.27 15.17
N GLN A 117 -0.22 -11.38 14.69
CA GLN A 117 0.34 -12.15 13.57
C GLN A 117 0.37 -11.32 12.29
N ALA A 118 -0.75 -10.64 11.95
CA ALA A 118 -0.81 -9.76 10.79
C ALA A 118 0.24 -8.63 10.87
N GLY A 119 0.41 -8.03 12.05
CA GLY A 119 1.45 -7.03 12.30
C GLY A 119 2.86 -7.57 12.11
N SER A 120 3.14 -8.79 12.57
CA SER A 120 4.44 -9.44 12.41
C SER A 120 4.76 -9.74 10.94
N ILE A 121 3.76 -10.20 10.17
CA ILE A 121 3.91 -10.40 8.72
C ILE A 121 4.24 -9.06 8.03
N ALA A 122 3.50 -8.01 8.34
CA ALA A 122 3.75 -6.69 7.75
C ALA A 122 5.17 -6.18 8.08
N GLN A 123 5.63 -6.34 9.33
CA GLN A 123 6.97 -5.94 9.75
C GLN A 123 8.08 -6.69 9.01
N LYS A 124 7.88 -7.98 8.70
CA LYS A 124 8.81 -8.78 7.88
C LYS A 124 9.09 -8.13 6.52
N TYR A 125 8.11 -7.40 5.98
CA TYR A 125 8.20 -6.69 4.70
C TYR A 125 8.38 -5.17 4.86
N ASN A 126 8.88 -4.72 6.00
CA ASN A 126 9.06 -3.30 6.31
C ASN A 126 7.78 -2.45 6.17
N CYS A 127 6.62 -3.09 6.30
CA CYS A 127 5.32 -2.43 6.30
C CYS A 127 4.81 -2.29 7.74
N GLN A 128 4.16 -1.18 8.04
CA GLN A 128 3.52 -0.96 9.33
C GLN A 128 2.02 -0.97 9.15
N LEU A 129 1.34 -1.89 9.85
CA LEU A 129 -0.10 -1.87 10.01
C LEU A 129 -0.46 -1.00 11.20
N THR A 130 -1.37 -0.07 10.98
CA THR A 130 -1.93 0.79 12.04
C THR A 130 -3.37 0.38 12.27
N ARG A 131 -3.72 0.12 13.52
CA ARG A 131 -5.08 -0.18 13.91
C ARG A 131 -5.96 1.07 13.72
N LEU A 132 -7.15 0.88 13.18
CA LEU A 132 -8.14 1.94 13.04
C LEU A 132 -8.96 2.04 14.32
N ASP A 133 -8.48 2.81 15.30
CA ASP A 133 -9.21 3.06 16.54
C ASP A 133 -10.28 4.14 16.28
N PHE A 134 -11.52 3.88 16.70
CA PHE A 134 -12.70 4.73 16.48
C PHE A 134 -13.12 4.96 15.02
N GLN A 135 -12.55 4.21 14.08
CA GLN A 135 -12.88 4.22 12.65
C GLN A 135 -13.18 2.81 12.13
N GLN A 136 -13.65 1.93 13.02
CA GLN A 136 -13.91 0.53 12.68
C GLN A 136 -15.08 0.40 11.69
N GLU A 137 -16.09 1.22 11.82
CA GLU A 137 -17.26 1.23 10.93
C GLU A 137 -16.88 1.66 9.54
N GLU A 138 -16.15 2.76 9.40
CA GLU A 138 -15.64 3.25 8.12
C GLU A 138 -14.65 2.25 7.49
N GLY A 139 -13.83 1.61 8.33
CA GLY A 139 -12.92 0.53 7.91
C GLY A 139 -13.67 -0.68 7.37
N LEU A 140 -14.71 -1.14 8.09
CA LEU A 140 -15.56 -2.25 7.65
C LEU A 140 -16.24 -1.92 6.31
N MET A 141 -16.90 -0.75 6.22
CA MET A 141 -17.56 -0.33 4.98
C MET A 141 -16.61 -0.23 3.81
N SER A 142 -15.36 0.19 4.06
CA SER A 142 -14.33 0.24 3.04
C SER A 142 -13.79 -1.15 2.65
N CYS A 143 -13.89 -2.16 3.51
CA CYS A 143 -13.49 -3.53 3.19
C CYS A 143 -14.54 -4.30 2.38
N LEU A 144 -15.80 -3.86 2.41
CA LEU A 144 -16.86 -4.47 1.62
C LEU A 144 -16.70 -4.11 0.12
N PRO A 145 -17.08 -4.99 -0.82
CA PRO A 145 -16.92 -4.75 -2.25
C PRO A 145 -17.96 -3.76 -2.81
N LEU A 146 -18.16 -2.65 -2.11
CA LEU A 146 -19.09 -1.57 -2.50
C LEU A 146 -18.43 -0.48 -3.34
N GLY A 147 -17.11 -0.56 -3.54
CA GLY A 147 -16.35 0.45 -4.29
C GLY A 147 -16.17 1.79 -3.55
N LEU A 148 -16.56 1.87 -2.27
CA LEU A 148 -16.44 3.07 -1.45
C LEU A 148 -15.23 2.96 -0.52
N ASN A 149 -14.36 3.95 -0.54
CA ASN A 149 -13.28 4.10 0.43
C ASN A 149 -13.58 5.30 1.33
N GLN A 150 -13.90 5.03 2.58
CA GLN A 150 -14.16 6.05 3.61
C GLN A 150 -12.91 6.38 4.44
N ILE A 151 -11.82 5.64 4.21
CA ILE A 151 -10.55 5.85 4.92
C ILE A 151 -9.66 6.78 4.11
N GLU A 152 -9.33 7.94 4.68
CA GLU A 152 -8.49 8.95 4.02
C GLU A 152 -6.99 8.62 4.01
N ILE A 153 -6.58 7.52 4.65
CA ILE A 153 -5.18 7.09 4.69
C ILE A 153 -4.81 6.51 3.34
N GLN A 154 -4.19 7.32 2.51
CA GLN A 154 -3.78 6.95 1.16
C GLN A 154 -2.27 7.11 0.99
N ARG A 155 -1.67 6.19 0.24
CA ARG A 155 -0.25 6.25 -0.15
C ARG A 155 -0.12 6.42 -1.64
N GLY A 156 0.82 7.29 -2.02
CA GLY A 156 1.18 7.45 -3.44
C GLY A 156 2.13 6.33 -3.86
N LEU A 157 1.71 5.52 -4.83
CA LEU A 157 2.51 4.47 -5.46
C LEU A 157 2.63 4.74 -6.96
N THR A 158 3.73 4.27 -7.57
CA THR A 158 3.90 4.28 -9.01
C THR A 158 3.23 3.07 -9.67
N THR A 159 3.11 3.05 -10.98
CA THR A 159 2.58 1.92 -11.75
C THR A 159 3.34 0.64 -11.41
N SER A 160 4.67 0.67 -11.43
CA SER A 160 5.52 -0.49 -11.13
C SER A 160 5.32 -0.99 -9.70
N SER A 161 5.24 -0.09 -8.72
CA SER A 161 5.00 -0.47 -7.32
C SER A 161 3.58 -1.01 -7.09
N THR A 162 2.59 -0.51 -7.82
CA THR A 162 1.21 -1.00 -7.72
C THR A 162 1.05 -2.37 -8.38
N ALA A 163 1.78 -2.63 -9.47
CA ALA A 163 1.74 -3.91 -10.17
C ALA A 163 2.25 -5.09 -9.32
N ILE A 164 3.12 -4.84 -8.33
CA ILE A 164 3.60 -5.87 -7.40
C ILE A 164 2.46 -6.48 -6.56
N PHE A 165 1.41 -5.71 -6.30
CA PHE A 165 0.25 -6.20 -5.54
C PHE A 165 -0.69 -7.10 -6.35
N VAL A 166 -0.46 -7.30 -7.64
CA VAL A 166 -1.24 -8.26 -8.41
C VAL A 166 -0.77 -9.67 -8.04
N PRO A 167 -1.59 -10.48 -7.36
CA PRO A 167 -1.18 -11.80 -6.93
C PRO A 167 -1.13 -12.74 -8.14
N PHE A 168 0.06 -13.05 -8.60
CA PHE A 168 0.30 -14.12 -9.56
C PHE A 168 0.50 -15.43 -8.78
N THR A 169 -0.55 -15.96 -8.17
CA THR A 169 -0.48 -17.22 -7.44
C THR A 169 -1.14 -18.32 -8.27
N THR A 170 -0.50 -19.49 -8.31
CA THR A 170 -1.08 -20.73 -8.82
C THR A 170 -1.79 -21.52 -7.72
N GLN A 171 -2.10 -20.87 -6.58
CA GLN A 171 -2.81 -21.52 -5.48
C GLN A 171 -4.22 -21.88 -5.92
N GLU A 172 -4.50 -23.18 -5.93
CA GLU A 172 -5.85 -23.68 -6.08
C GLU A 172 -6.63 -23.43 -4.78
N LEU A 173 -7.82 -22.85 -4.90
CA LEU A 173 -8.71 -22.65 -3.76
C LEU A 173 -9.36 -23.97 -3.39
N PHE A 174 -8.79 -24.69 -2.44
CA PHE A 174 -9.41 -25.87 -1.83
C PHE A 174 -10.11 -25.46 -0.53
N GLN A 175 -11.41 -25.46 -0.54
CA GLN A 175 -12.22 -25.43 0.68
C GLN A 175 -12.82 -26.81 0.95
N ASN A 176 -12.29 -27.50 1.95
CA ASN A 176 -12.86 -28.74 2.46
C ASN A 176 -13.81 -28.39 3.62
N GLY A 177 -15.10 -28.31 3.36
CA GLY A 177 -16.07 -28.09 4.41
C GLY A 177 -17.52 -27.98 3.92
N LYS A 178 -18.47 -28.09 4.85
CA LYS A 178 -19.91 -27.98 4.57
C LYS A 178 -20.35 -26.59 4.07
N GLU A 179 -19.49 -25.61 4.16
CA GLU A 179 -19.69 -24.22 3.72
C GLU A 179 -18.91 -23.89 2.44
N ALA A 180 -18.35 -24.89 1.79
CA ALA A 180 -17.70 -24.70 0.51
C ALA A 180 -18.73 -24.23 -0.52
N CYS A 181 -18.72 -22.95 -0.84
CA CYS A 181 -19.40 -22.45 -2.01
C CYS A 181 -18.77 -23.16 -3.21
N THR A 182 -19.51 -23.98 -3.91
CA THR A 182 -19.05 -24.61 -5.14
C THR A 182 -18.87 -23.49 -6.16
N THR A 183 -17.69 -22.91 -6.18
CA THR A 183 -17.28 -22.10 -7.32
C THR A 183 -17.20 -23.08 -8.46
N ALA A 184 -18.19 -23.05 -9.34
CA ALA A 184 -18.20 -23.85 -10.55
C ALA A 184 -16.81 -23.68 -11.19
N SER A 185 -16.15 -24.80 -11.48
CA SER A 185 -14.94 -24.82 -12.27
C SER A 185 -15.24 -24.09 -13.57
N MET A 186 -14.86 -22.82 -13.66
CA MET A 186 -14.89 -22.11 -14.93
C MET A 186 -13.87 -22.80 -15.83
N PRO A 187 -14.29 -23.43 -16.93
CA PRO A 187 -13.35 -23.82 -17.96
C PRO A 187 -12.67 -22.53 -18.42
N CYS A 188 -11.35 -22.54 -18.45
CA CYS A 188 -10.55 -21.43 -18.96
C CYS A 188 -11.07 -21.05 -20.37
N PRO A 189 -11.70 -19.91 -20.58
CA PRO A 189 -12.15 -19.55 -21.91
C PRO A 189 -10.97 -19.10 -22.71
N THR A 190 -10.61 -19.88 -23.71
CA THR A 190 -9.60 -19.55 -24.72
C THR A 190 -10.05 -18.46 -25.67
N THR A 191 -10.88 -17.51 -25.31
CA THR A 191 -11.11 -16.28 -26.10
C THR A 191 -12.04 -15.32 -25.36
N SER A 192 -11.57 -14.12 -25.18
CA SER A 192 -12.30 -12.83 -25.15
C SER A 192 -13.82 -12.83 -24.96
N SER A 193 -14.29 -12.88 -23.70
CA SER A 193 -15.62 -12.35 -23.35
C SER A 193 -15.79 -12.27 -21.83
N TRP A 194 -15.08 -11.31 -21.20
CA TRP A 194 -15.00 -11.18 -19.73
C TRP A 194 -16.08 -10.29 -19.10
N TRP A 195 -17.07 -9.83 -19.82
CA TRP A 195 -18.04 -8.87 -19.27
C TRP A 195 -19.47 -9.19 -19.71
N THR A 196 -20.06 -10.21 -19.21
CA THR A 196 -21.50 -10.33 -18.99
C THR A 196 -21.80 -11.66 -18.35
N GLU A 197 -22.08 -11.68 -17.06
CA GLU A 197 -23.24 -12.30 -16.50
C GLU A 197 -23.20 -12.20 -14.98
N SER A 198 -24.13 -11.40 -14.52
CA SER A 198 -24.58 -11.29 -13.15
C SER A 198 -25.18 -12.62 -12.68
N CYS A 199 -24.83 -13.06 -11.47
CA CYS A 199 -25.78 -13.72 -10.61
C CYS A 199 -26.14 -12.81 -9.47
#